data_899c71dce9959be7c429759dab92958c
#
_entry.id   899c71dce9959be7c429759dab92958c
#
_cell.length_a   1.000
_cell.length_b   1.000
_cell.length_c   1.000
_cell.angle_alpha   90.00
_cell.angle_beta   90.00
_cell.angle_gamma   90.00
#
_symmetry.space_group_name_H-M   'P 1'
#
loop_
_entity.id
_entity.type
_entity.pdbx_description
1 polymer ?
#
loop_
_entity_poly.entity_id
_entity_poly.type
_entity_poly.pdbx_seq_one_letter_code
_entity_poly.pdbx_strand_id
1 'polypeptide(L)'
;MAAATAPFLALQPGQTVLFPDMCYWTLRNFVHEQADHVGLRLITYRSGDLTDLAAKIPSSGADLIWVETPANPTWVLTDIAAVAGLARPAGARVVVDSTCAAPLLTQPLAHGADLVMHSATKVLNGHADVLAGALVTAQDDEAWVGLKRQRAHHGNQLGAFEGGAAHTWH
;
A
#
# COMPACT_ATOMS: atom_id res chain seq x y z
N MET A 1 7.65 5.97 5.52
CA MET A 1 7.69 6.04 4.03
C MET A 1 8.23 4.74 3.41
N ALA A 2 9.35 4.16 3.83
CA ALA A 2 9.95 3.01 3.15
C ALA A 2 8.96 1.85 2.87
N ALA A 3 8.13 1.46 3.83
CA ALA A 3 7.11 0.44 3.63
C ALA A 3 6.05 0.85 2.59
N ALA A 4 5.64 2.13 2.57
CA ALA A 4 4.65 2.62 1.61
C ALA A 4 5.20 2.70 0.18
N THR A 5 6.48 3.02 0.01
CA THR A 5 7.09 3.20 -1.31
C THR A 5 7.61 1.89 -1.92
N ALA A 6 7.90 0.88 -1.10
CA ALA A 6 8.46 -0.38 -1.57
C ALA A 6 7.64 -1.09 -2.66
N PRO A 7 6.30 -1.17 -2.60
CA PRO A 7 5.52 -1.79 -3.68
C PRO A 7 5.67 -1.09 -5.04
N PHE A 8 5.83 0.23 -5.05
CA PHE A 8 6.03 1.01 -6.29
C PHE A 8 7.45 0.84 -6.84
N LEU A 9 8.45 0.83 -5.97
CA LEU A 9 9.85 0.63 -6.34
C LEU A 9 10.16 -0.80 -6.79
N ALA A 10 9.27 -1.75 -6.52
CA ALA A 10 9.37 -3.12 -7.01
C ALA A 10 8.82 -3.30 -8.44
N LEU A 11 8.08 -2.31 -8.95
CA LEU A 11 7.53 -2.35 -10.30
C LEU A 11 8.60 -2.09 -11.36
N GLN A 12 8.35 -2.60 -12.56
CA GLN A 12 9.21 -2.40 -13.73
C GLN A 12 8.72 -1.22 -14.57
N PRO A 13 9.61 -0.59 -15.36
CA PRO A 13 9.20 0.42 -16.34
C PRO A 13 8.09 -0.08 -17.26
N GLY A 14 7.09 0.77 -17.51
CA GLY A 14 5.91 0.44 -18.32
C GLY A 14 4.74 -0.16 -17.54
N GLN A 15 4.96 -0.64 -16.32
CA GLN A 15 3.87 -1.15 -15.48
C GLN A 15 2.91 -0.03 -15.04
N THR A 16 1.65 -0.40 -14.85
CA THR A 16 0.56 0.54 -14.60
C THR A 16 0.08 0.45 -13.16
N VAL A 17 -0.04 1.61 -12.53
CA VAL A 17 -0.58 1.78 -11.18
C VAL A 17 -1.91 2.52 -11.24
N LEU A 18 -2.96 1.94 -10.68
CA LEU A 18 -4.18 2.66 -10.31
C LEU A 18 -4.01 3.23 -8.90
N PHE A 19 -4.07 4.56 -8.79
CA PHE A 19 -3.75 5.29 -7.57
C PHE A 19 -4.90 6.23 -7.17
N PRO A 20 -5.32 6.29 -5.89
CA PRO A 20 -6.44 7.12 -5.48
C PRO A 20 -6.08 8.62 -5.55
N ASP A 21 -7.07 9.45 -5.87
CA ASP A 21 -6.92 10.92 -5.89
C ASP A 21 -6.71 11.50 -4.49
N MET A 22 -7.26 10.84 -3.46
CA MET A 22 -7.14 11.23 -2.05
C MET A 22 -6.47 10.12 -1.24
N CYS A 23 -5.31 10.42 -0.71
CA CYS A 23 -4.54 9.57 0.20
C CYS A 23 -3.49 10.43 0.92
N TYR A 24 -2.67 9.81 1.76
CA TYR A 24 -1.58 10.49 2.46
C TYR A 24 -0.70 11.28 1.48
N TRP A 25 -0.66 12.60 1.65
CA TRP A 25 -0.09 13.54 0.68
C TRP A 25 1.38 13.29 0.34
N THR A 26 2.20 12.87 1.32
CA THR A 26 3.62 12.60 1.07
C THR A 26 3.82 11.40 0.13
N LEU A 27 3.01 10.34 0.30
CA LEU A 27 3.05 9.20 -0.60
C LEU A 27 2.56 9.60 -2.00
N ARG A 28 1.47 10.38 -2.07
CA ARG A 28 0.94 10.85 -3.36
C ARG A 28 1.99 11.64 -4.13
N ASN A 29 2.65 12.60 -3.49
CA ASN A 29 3.70 13.38 -4.13
C ASN A 29 4.86 12.49 -4.60
N PHE A 30 5.33 11.58 -3.73
CA PHE A 30 6.37 10.63 -4.09
C PHE A 30 5.99 9.79 -5.32
N VAL A 31 4.79 9.23 -5.35
CA VAL A 31 4.36 8.35 -6.46
C VAL A 31 4.28 9.14 -7.77
N HIS A 32 3.77 10.37 -7.75
CA HIS A 32 3.73 11.24 -8.94
C HIS A 32 5.14 11.60 -9.42
N GLU A 33 6.04 11.98 -8.52
CA GLU A 33 7.42 12.30 -8.88
C GLU A 33 8.20 11.09 -9.41
N GLN A 34 7.98 9.91 -8.81
CA GLN A 34 8.69 8.70 -9.20
C GLN A 34 8.11 8.03 -10.45
N ALA A 35 6.81 8.21 -10.73
CA ALA A 35 6.20 7.59 -11.90
C ALA A 35 6.94 7.95 -13.18
N ASP A 36 7.28 9.22 -13.37
CA ASP A 36 8.04 9.70 -14.53
C ASP A 36 9.49 9.17 -14.55
N HIS A 37 10.15 9.15 -13.37
CA HIS A 37 11.55 8.70 -13.27
C HIS A 37 11.73 7.20 -13.48
N VAL A 38 10.79 6.41 -12.97
CA VAL A 38 10.83 4.93 -13.08
C VAL A 38 10.14 4.44 -14.35
N GLY A 39 9.40 5.32 -15.05
CA GLY A 39 8.65 4.95 -16.25
C GLY A 39 7.37 4.18 -15.95
N LEU A 40 6.72 4.42 -14.82
CA LEU A 40 5.43 3.84 -14.49
C LEU A 40 4.29 4.62 -15.15
N ARG A 41 3.24 3.94 -15.52
CA ARG A 41 1.98 4.56 -15.95
C ARG A 41 1.08 4.76 -14.73
N LEU A 42 0.87 6.00 -14.34
CA LEU A 42 0.00 6.36 -13.23
C LEU A 42 -1.38 6.76 -13.73
N ILE A 43 -2.42 6.07 -13.28
CA ILE A 43 -3.82 6.37 -13.58
C ILE A 43 -4.55 6.63 -12.27
N THR A 44 -5.08 7.84 -12.11
CA THR A 44 -5.78 8.24 -10.90
C THR A 44 -7.25 7.81 -10.95
N TYR A 45 -7.77 7.29 -9.83
CA TYR A 45 -9.19 7.01 -9.62
C TYR A 45 -9.72 7.76 -8.39
N ARG A 46 -11.05 7.97 -8.33
CA ARG A 46 -11.69 8.63 -7.18
C ARG A 46 -11.77 7.69 -5.98
N SER A 47 -11.23 8.12 -4.86
CA SER A 47 -11.25 7.38 -3.60
C SER A 47 -12.68 7.04 -3.18
N GLY A 48 -12.91 5.77 -2.86
CA GLY A 48 -14.23 5.25 -2.47
C GLY A 48 -15.22 5.02 -3.64
N ASP A 49 -14.91 5.45 -4.85
CA ASP A 49 -15.77 5.28 -6.02
C ASP A 49 -15.43 3.99 -6.78
N LEU A 50 -16.14 2.92 -6.43
CA LEU A 50 -15.98 1.62 -7.10
C LEU A 50 -16.41 1.64 -8.57
N THR A 51 -17.33 2.54 -8.96
CA THR A 51 -17.77 2.68 -10.35
C THR A 51 -16.64 3.27 -11.20
N ASP A 52 -15.99 4.32 -10.71
CA ASP A 52 -14.84 4.93 -11.39
C ASP A 52 -13.68 3.93 -11.49
N LEU A 53 -13.40 3.18 -10.42
CA LEU A 53 -12.36 2.16 -10.42
C LEU A 53 -12.67 1.02 -11.40
N ALA A 54 -13.90 0.49 -11.37
CA ALA A 54 -14.34 -0.59 -12.25
C ALA A 54 -14.27 -0.20 -13.75
N ALA A 55 -14.55 1.05 -14.07
CA ALA A 55 -14.43 1.55 -15.44
C ALA A 55 -12.98 1.64 -15.93
N LYS A 56 -12.04 1.88 -15.02
CA LYS A 56 -10.60 2.06 -15.34
C LYS A 56 -9.84 0.75 -15.41
N ILE A 57 -10.16 -0.24 -14.59
CA ILE A 57 -9.40 -1.51 -14.51
C ILE A 57 -9.27 -2.18 -15.88
N PRO A 58 -10.34 -2.44 -16.67
CA PRO A 58 -10.21 -3.20 -17.92
C PRO A 58 -9.36 -2.51 -18.98
N SER A 59 -9.38 -1.18 -19.03
CA SER A 59 -8.65 -0.39 -20.03
C SER A 59 -7.24 -0.02 -19.62
N SER A 60 -6.91 -0.14 -18.34
CA SER A 60 -5.62 0.28 -17.80
C SER A 60 -4.51 -0.73 -17.99
N GLY A 61 -4.83 -2.04 -17.96
CA GLY A 61 -3.83 -3.09 -17.81
C GLY A 61 -3.06 -2.93 -16.49
N ALA A 62 -3.79 -2.60 -15.42
CA ALA A 62 -3.17 -2.31 -14.12
C ALA A 62 -2.42 -3.50 -13.55
N ASP A 63 -1.19 -3.28 -13.11
CA ASP A 63 -0.36 -4.24 -12.39
C ASP A 63 -0.57 -4.11 -10.87
N LEU A 64 -0.83 -2.88 -10.40
CA LEU A 64 -1.02 -2.56 -9.01
C LEU A 64 -2.17 -1.58 -8.80
N ILE A 65 -3.01 -1.85 -7.81
CA ILE A 65 -4.04 -0.95 -7.32
C ILE A 65 -3.71 -0.60 -5.87
N TRP A 66 -3.43 0.68 -5.61
CA TRP A 66 -3.25 1.19 -4.26
C TRP A 66 -4.58 1.66 -3.70
N VAL A 67 -4.90 1.22 -2.50
CA VAL A 67 -6.08 1.65 -1.74
C VAL A 67 -5.63 2.20 -0.40
N GLU A 68 -6.14 3.34 0.02
CA GLU A 68 -6.02 3.82 1.40
C GLU A 68 -7.41 3.90 2.00
N THR A 69 -7.65 3.15 3.06
CA THR A 69 -8.98 3.10 3.69
C THR A 69 -8.88 2.86 5.21
N PRO A 70 -9.46 3.77 6.03
CA PRO A 70 -9.99 5.10 5.69
C PRO A 70 -8.94 6.02 5.07
N ALA A 71 -9.31 6.84 4.08
CA ALA A 71 -8.38 7.73 3.40
C ALA A 71 -8.06 8.97 4.24
N ASN A 72 -6.79 9.33 4.32
CA ASN A 72 -6.36 10.56 5.01
C ASN A 72 -6.24 11.72 4.00
N PRO A 73 -6.89 12.89 4.20
CA PRO A 73 -7.57 13.31 5.43
C PRO A 73 -9.10 13.18 5.38
N THR A 74 -9.67 12.64 4.33
CA THR A 74 -11.11 12.72 4.05
C THR A 74 -11.96 11.67 4.78
N TRP A 75 -11.34 10.64 5.33
CA TRP A 75 -11.99 9.49 5.98
C TRP A 75 -12.93 8.70 5.06
N VAL A 76 -12.79 8.86 3.75
CA VAL A 76 -13.54 8.07 2.77
C VAL A 76 -13.19 6.59 2.93
N LEU A 77 -14.22 5.76 2.95
CA LEU A 77 -14.07 4.31 3.01
C LEU A 77 -14.13 3.71 1.61
N THR A 78 -13.26 2.74 1.37
CA THR A 78 -13.26 1.93 0.16
C THR A 78 -13.50 0.47 0.53
N ASP A 79 -14.44 -0.19 -0.13
CA ASP A 79 -14.72 -1.61 0.06
C ASP A 79 -13.58 -2.46 -0.54
N ILE A 80 -12.75 -3.01 0.34
CA ILE A 80 -11.56 -3.79 -0.03
C ILE A 80 -11.96 -5.06 -0.79
N ALA A 81 -13.02 -5.75 -0.36
CA ALA A 81 -13.43 -6.99 -0.99
C ALA A 81 -13.95 -6.75 -2.41
N ALA A 82 -14.69 -5.65 -2.62
CA ALA A 82 -15.13 -5.25 -3.95
C ALA A 82 -13.95 -4.90 -4.85
N VAL A 83 -12.96 -4.13 -4.36
CA VAL A 83 -11.73 -3.83 -5.12
C VAL A 83 -10.98 -5.11 -5.49
N ALA A 84 -10.77 -6.03 -4.55
CA ALA A 84 -10.10 -7.31 -4.79
C ALA A 84 -10.86 -8.16 -5.83
N GLY A 85 -12.19 -8.16 -5.77
CA GLY A 85 -13.03 -8.83 -6.75
C GLY A 85 -12.89 -8.28 -8.17
N LEU A 86 -12.72 -6.96 -8.30
CA LEU A 86 -12.48 -6.28 -9.59
C LEU A 86 -11.04 -6.49 -10.10
N ALA A 87 -10.06 -6.48 -9.20
CA ALA A 87 -8.64 -6.59 -9.51
C ALA A 87 -8.23 -7.99 -9.98
N ARG A 88 -8.78 -9.03 -9.33
CA ARG A 88 -8.38 -10.43 -9.56
C ARG A 88 -8.52 -10.89 -11.02
N PRO A 89 -9.66 -10.66 -11.72
CA PRO A 89 -9.79 -11.03 -13.12
C PRO A 89 -8.83 -10.27 -14.05
N ALA A 90 -8.37 -9.09 -13.64
CA ALA A 90 -7.43 -8.26 -14.39
C ALA A 90 -5.96 -8.62 -14.09
N GLY A 91 -5.69 -9.51 -13.13
CA GLY A 91 -4.34 -9.86 -12.71
C GLY A 91 -3.62 -8.77 -11.93
N ALA A 92 -4.33 -7.73 -11.50
CA ALA A 92 -3.77 -6.61 -10.74
C ALA A 92 -3.62 -6.99 -9.25
N ARG A 93 -2.52 -6.58 -8.63
CA ARG A 93 -2.30 -6.71 -7.18
C ARG A 93 -2.96 -5.57 -6.42
N VAL A 94 -3.60 -5.89 -5.32
CA VAL A 94 -4.22 -4.92 -4.42
C VAL A 94 -3.33 -4.70 -3.21
N VAL A 95 -2.86 -3.46 -3.03
CA VAL A 95 -2.12 -3.02 -1.84
C VAL A 95 -2.99 -2.07 -1.04
N VAL A 96 -3.19 -2.37 0.22
CA VAL A 96 -4.04 -1.57 1.10
C VAL A 96 -3.21 -0.90 2.18
N ASP A 97 -3.22 0.43 2.21
CA ASP A 97 -2.80 1.19 3.39
C ASP A 97 -3.95 1.20 4.40
N SER A 98 -3.79 0.44 5.47
CA SER A 98 -4.75 0.31 6.57
C SER A 98 -4.26 1.00 7.86
N THR A 99 -3.46 2.05 7.71
CA THR A 99 -2.86 2.76 8.84
C THR A 99 -3.91 3.29 9.82
N CYS A 100 -4.99 3.89 9.31
CA CYS A 100 -6.03 4.50 10.16
C CYS A 100 -6.94 3.45 10.84
N ALA A 101 -7.20 2.31 10.18
CA ALA A 101 -8.08 1.28 10.72
C ALA A 101 -7.38 0.33 11.68
N ALA A 102 -6.07 0.18 11.61
CA ALA A 102 -5.28 -0.79 12.37
C ALA A 102 -5.77 -2.27 12.23
N PRO A 103 -4.97 -3.27 12.60
CA PRO A 103 -5.34 -4.68 12.40
C PRO A 103 -6.56 -5.15 13.18
N LEU A 104 -6.90 -4.46 14.28
CA LEU A 104 -8.06 -4.81 15.11
C LEU A 104 -9.39 -4.42 14.46
N LEU A 105 -9.40 -3.34 13.68
CA LEU A 105 -10.62 -2.81 13.07
C LEU A 105 -10.83 -3.33 11.65
N THR A 106 -9.75 -3.57 10.91
CA THR A 106 -9.83 -4.06 9.54
C THR A 106 -8.67 -5.02 9.26
N GLN A 107 -8.99 -6.17 8.64
CA GLN A 107 -8.03 -7.17 8.22
C GLN A 107 -8.03 -7.30 6.69
N PRO A 108 -7.33 -6.44 5.95
CA PRO A 108 -7.43 -6.36 4.49
C PRO A 108 -7.09 -7.67 3.77
N LEU A 109 -6.16 -8.48 4.29
CA LEU A 109 -5.84 -9.79 3.71
C LEU A 109 -7.04 -10.74 3.71
N ALA A 110 -7.87 -10.71 4.77
CA ALA A 110 -9.11 -11.51 4.82
C ALA A 110 -10.16 -11.03 3.80
N HIS A 111 -10.05 -9.81 3.33
CA HIS A 111 -10.90 -9.21 2.29
C HIS A 111 -10.30 -9.30 0.88
N GLY A 112 -9.19 -10.02 0.72
CA GLY A 112 -8.60 -10.33 -0.58
C GLY A 112 -7.52 -9.37 -1.06
N ALA A 113 -7.02 -8.47 -0.21
CA ALA A 113 -5.82 -7.71 -0.51
C ALA A 113 -4.59 -8.64 -0.60
N ASP A 114 -3.64 -8.32 -1.47
CA ASP A 114 -2.39 -9.07 -1.62
C ASP A 114 -1.33 -8.60 -0.64
N LEU A 115 -1.30 -7.30 -0.37
CA LEU A 115 -0.39 -6.65 0.57
C LEU A 115 -1.14 -5.65 1.46
N VAL A 116 -0.72 -5.56 2.70
CA VAL A 116 -1.19 -4.53 3.64
C VAL A 116 0.00 -3.71 4.11
N MET A 117 -0.13 -2.40 4.01
CA MET A 117 0.82 -1.44 4.55
C MET A 117 0.24 -0.81 5.81
N HIS A 118 1.07 -0.65 6.82
CA HIS A 118 0.78 0.16 8.00
C HIS A 118 1.93 1.13 8.29
N SER A 119 1.59 2.38 8.56
CA SER A 119 2.50 3.24 9.31
C SER A 119 2.50 2.77 10.76
N ALA A 120 3.44 1.90 11.11
CA ALA A 120 3.57 1.40 12.48
C ALA A 120 3.89 2.51 13.48
N THR A 121 4.37 3.66 13.01
CA THR A 121 4.49 4.92 13.76
C THR A 121 3.21 5.33 14.49
N LYS A 122 2.03 4.96 13.94
CA LYS A 122 0.72 5.38 14.44
C LYS A 122 0.18 4.40 15.49
N VAL A 123 -0.97 3.84 15.23
CA VAL A 123 -1.70 3.01 16.20
C VAL A 123 -0.91 1.77 16.65
N LEU A 124 -0.13 1.15 15.75
CA LEU A 124 0.63 -0.04 16.09
C LEU A 124 1.69 0.22 17.17
N ASN A 125 2.42 1.31 17.09
CA ASN A 125 3.36 1.71 18.15
C ASN A 125 2.63 2.39 19.32
N GLY A 126 1.64 3.24 19.04
CA GLY A 126 0.75 3.86 20.02
C GLY A 126 1.33 4.99 20.87
N HIS A 127 2.66 5.18 20.92
CA HIS A 127 3.36 6.06 21.84
C HIS A 127 4.02 7.28 21.19
N ALA A 128 3.95 7.41 19.86
CA ALA A 128 4.51 8.52 19.08
C ALA A 128 6.04 8.72 19.24
N ASP A 129 6.76 7.69 19.64
CA ASP A 129 8.21 7.70 19.94
C ASP A 129 9.05 6.90 18.90
N VAL A 130 8.40 6.21 17.95
CA VAL A 130 9.06 5.41 16.93
C VAL A 130 8.56 5.75 15.52
N LEU A 131 9.48 5.83 14.58
CA LEU A 131 9.17 5.92 13.15
C LEU A 131 9.35 4.54 12.51
N ALA A 132 8.24 3.87 12.24
CA ALA A 132 8.25 2.52 11.68
C ALA A 132 7.16 2.34 10.62
N GLY A 133 7.40 1.40 9.70
CA GLY A 133 6.43 0.94 8.72
C GLY A 133 6.44 -0.57 8.62
N ALA A 134 5.29 -1.16 8.35
CA ALA A 134 5.15 -2.59 8.14
C ALA A 134 4.49 -2.89 6.79
N LEU A 135 4.96 -3.93 6.13
CA LEU A 135 4.28 -4.60 5.02
C LEU A 135 3.97 -6.02 5.43
N VAL A 136 2.76 -6.47 5.13
CA VAL A 136 2.26 -7.80 5.48
C VAL A 136 1.61 -8.44 4.25
N THR A 137 1.84 -9.73 4.06
CA THR A 137 1.16 -10.55 3.04
C THR A 137 0.81 -11.92 3.62
N ALA A 138 -0.18 -12.57 3.03
CA ALA A 138 -0.48 -13.96 3.29
C ALA A 138 0.26 -14.93 2.35
N GLN A 139 0.99 -14.41 1.35
CA GLN A 139 1.64 -15.19 0.30
C GLN A 139 3.14 -14.98 0.31
N ASP A 140 3.91 -16.08 0.32
CA ASP A 140 5.37 -16.03 0.17
C ASP A 140 5.76 -16.31 -1.30
N ASP A 141 5.34 -15.41 -2.18
CA ASP A 141 5.60 -15.47 -3.61
C ASP A 141 6.87 -14.69 -4.03
N GLU A 142 7.21 -14.75 -5.33
CA GLU A 142 8.40 -14.07 -5.87
C GLU A 142 8.38 -12.55 -5.63
N ALA A 143 7.21 -11.92 -5.68
CA ALA A 143 7.11 -10.49 -5.43
C ALA A 143 7.40 -10.15 -3.98
N TRP A 144 6.94 -10.98 -3.04
CA TRP A 144 7.28 -10.82 -1.61
C TRP A 144 8.77 -11.05 -1.38
N VAL A 145 9.37 -12.04 -2.01
CA VAL A 145 10.83 -12.26 -1.97
C VAL A 145 11.57 -11.04 -2.50
N GLY A 146 11.08 -10.44 -3.59
CA GLY A 146 11.61 -9.19 -4.15
C GLY A 146 11.56 -8.04 -3.16
N LEU A 147 10.42 -7.82 -2.50
CA LEU A 147 10.25 -6.79 -1.48
C LEU A 147 11.18 -7.00 -0.27
N LYS A 148 11.34 -8.24 0.20
CA LYS A 148 12.30 -8.57 1.27
C LYS A 148 13.74 -8.23 0.87
N ARG A 149 14.13 -8.56 -0.37
CA ARG A 149 15.45 -8.24 -0.93
C ARG A 149 15.65 -6.74 -1.04
N GLN A 150 14.67 -6.02 -1.58
CA GLN A 150 14.71 -4.55 -1.68
C GLN A 150 14.89 -3.89 -0.31
N ARG A 151 14.15 -4.34 0.72
CA ARG A 151 14.32 -3.86 2.09
C ARG A 151 15.77 -4.04 2.57
N ALA A 152 16.34 -5.21 2.34
CA ALA A 152 17.72 -5.52 2.76
C ALA A 152 18.76 -4.65 2.03
N HIS A 153 18.60 -4.46 0.72
CA HIS A 153 19.56 -3.72 -0.11
C HIS A 153 19.49 -2.21 0.12
N HIS A 154 18.30 -1.66 0.38
CA HIS A 154 18.14 -0.22 0.63
C HIS A 154 18.35 0.17 2.09
N GLY A 155 18.66 -0.79 2.97
CA GLY A 155 18.88 -0.50 4.39
C GLY A 155 17.62 -0.05 5.14
N ASN A 156 16.44 -0.31 4.62
CA ASN A 156 15.15 0.06 5.20
C ASN A 156 14.78 -0.89 6.35
N GLN A 157 15.64 -0.96 7.37
CA GLN A 157 15.46 -1.80 8.54
C GLN A 157 15.37 -0.93 9.79
N LEU A 158 14.56 -1.36 10.73
CA LEU A 158 14.47 -0.70 12.03
C LEU A 158 15.78 -0.91 12.79
N GLY A 159 16.24 0.11 13.50
CA GLY A 159 17.28 -0.04 14.48
C GLY A 159 16.84 -0.90 15.67
N ALA A 160 17.80 -1.31 16.50
CA ALA A 160 17.49 -2.18 17.65
C ALA A 160 16.52 -1.50 18.65
N PHE A 161 16.64 -0.18 18.81
CA PHE A 161 15.75 0.59 19.69
C PHE A 161 14.33 0.61 19.14
N GLU A 162 14.14 1.00 17.89
CA GLU A 162 12.82 1.08 17.25
C GLU A 162 12.16 -0.30 17.16
N GLY A 163 12.94 -1.35 16.87
CA GLY A 163 12.46 -2.72 16.85
C GLY A 163 12.04 -3.22 18.23
N GLY A 164 12.79 -2.89 19.25
CA GLY A 164 12.48 -3.20 20.65
C GLY A 164 11.24 -2.46 21.12
N ALA A 165 11.15 -1.15 20.92
CA ALA A 165 10.01 -0.34 21.31
C ALA A 165 8.72 -0.83 20.64
N ALA A 166 8.73 -1.05 19.32
CA ALA A 166 7.57 -1.55 18.59
C ALA A 166 7.13 -2.97 19.04
N HIS A 167 7.97 -3.72 19.74
CA HIS A 167 7.67 -5.08 20.22
C HIS A 167 7.20 -5.10 21.69
N THR A 168 7.58 -4.12 22.50
CA THR A 168 7.33 -4.14 23.95
C THR A 168 6.00 -3.50 24.39
N TRP A 169 5.31 -2.80 23.50
CA TRP A 169 4.08 -2.08 23.83
C TRP A 169 2.78 -2.86 23.49
N HIS A 170 2.88 -4.18 23.30
CA HIS A 170 1.73 -5.07 23.01
C HIS A 170 1.44 -6.04 24.13
#